data_f2b13a72052a3346462bbbe586b62add
#
_entry.id   f2b13a72052a3346462bbbe586b62add
#
_cell.length_a   1.000
_cell.length_b   1.000
_cell.length_c   1.000
_cell.angle_alpha   90.00
_cell.angle_beta   90.00
_cell.angle_gamma   90.00
#
_symmetry.space_group_name_H-M   'P 1'
#
loop_
_entity.id
_entity.type
_entity.pdbx_description
1 polymer ?
#
loop_
_entity_poly.entity_id
_entity_poly.type
_entity_poly.pdbx_seq_one_letter_code
_entity_poly.pdbx_strand_id
1 'polypeptide(L)'
;MVAVTLLVLIALLLTPLVIIRLDASGHITSDPAGVSHHQVAIVLGAGLSRDGKATWFLADRLDGAIRLYKLGKVDGLLMSGDNSVASHDEPAAMRDYALSRGVPAGAITLDDAGFDTYDSCYRAWRIFGVRSAVVVTQNYHLPRAVYLCRSVGIDADGLGVRDWGRVPADRMIHYQAREVFADVKAVWDADVSKPAPRFLGRHEQLNLLPVAR
;
A
#
# COMPACT_ATOMS: atom_id res chain seq x y z
N MET A 1 6.94 -36.80 18.92
CA MET A 1 7.65 -35.53 18.96
C MET A 1 7.68 -34.85 17.58
N VAL A 2 8.20 -35.48 16.50
CA VAL A 2 8.30 -34.88 15.16
C VAL A 2 6.97 -34.34 14.62
N ALA A 3 5.87 -35.10 14.72
CA ALA A 3 4.56 -34.66 14.26
C ALA A 3 4.03 -33.43 15.00
N VAL A 4 4.24 -33.33 16.31
CA VAL A 4 3.83 -32.17 17.12
C VAL A 4 4.66 -30.94 16.73
N THR A 5 5.95 -31.09 16.54
CA THR A 5 6.83 -30.01 16.09
C THR A 5 6.39 -29.50 14.71
N LEU A 6 6.08 -30.39 13.78
CA LEU A 6 5.60 -30.02 12.45
C LEU A 6 4.26 -29.27 12.51
N LEU A 7 3.31 -29.72 13.33
CA LEU A 7 2.03 -29.03 13.52
C LEU A 7 2.21 -27.64 14.11
N VAL A 8 3.10 -27.47 15.09
CA VAL A 8 3.42 -26.14 15.64
C VAL A 8 4.01 -25.20 14.59
N LEU A 9 4.96 -25.69 13.79
CA LEU A 9 5.56 -24.90 12.71
C LEU A 9 4.52 -24.47 11.66
N ILE A 10 3.64 -25.39 11.27
CA ILE A 10 2.53 -25.09 10.35
C ILE A 10 1.59 -24.04 10.97
N ALA A 11 1.24 -24.18 12.23
CA ALA A 11 0.39 -23.20 12.92
C ALA A 11 1.03 -21.82 12.99
N LEU A 12 2.32 -21.73 13.32
CA LEU A 12 3.08 -20.47 13.34
C LEU A 12 3.13 -19.79 11.97
N LEU A 13 3.15 -20.56 10.88
CA LEU A 13 3.14 -20.04 9.52
C LEU A 13 1.74 -19.61 9.06
N LEU A 14 0.69 -20.36 9.40
CA LEU A 14 -0.67 -20.13 8.90
C LEU A 14 -1.45 -19.12 9.75
N THR A 15 -1.19 -19.03 11.05
CA THR A 15 -1.91 -18.09 11.93
C THR A 15 -1.83 -16.64 11.47
N PRO A 16 -0.67 -16.08 11.10
CA PRO A 16 -0.57 -14.72 10.56
C PRO A 16 -1.42 -14.50 9.31
N LEU A 17 -1.46 -15.48 8.40
CA LEU A 17 -2.29 -15.39 7.20
C LEU A 17 -3.78 -15.28 7.54
N VAL A 18 -4.21 -16.06 8.53
CA VAL A 18 -5.62 -16.04 8.98
C VAL A 18 -5.94 -14.70 9.65
N ILE A 19 -5.08 -14.22 10.56
CA ILE A 19 -5.25 -12.92 11.25
C ILE A 19 -5.41 -11.80 10.22
N ILE A 20 -4.47 -11.69 9.27
CA ILE A 20 -4.48 -10.64 8.24
C ILE A 20 -5.75 -10.70 7.39
N ARG A 21 -6.17 -11.90 6.96
CA ARG A 21 -7.37 -12.05 6.13
C ARG A 21 -8.66 -11.75 6.89
N LEU A 22 -8.74 -12.12 8.16
CA LEU A 22 -9.89 -11.81 8.99
C LEU A 22 -9.99 -10.30 9.26
N ASP A 23 -8.88 -9.63 9.58
CA ASP A 23 -8.85 -8.18 9.81
C ASP A 23 -9.22 -7.41 8.54
N ALA A 24 -8.64 -7.80 7.39
CA ALA A 24 -8.93 -7.15 6.11
C ALA A 24 -10.33 -7.51 5.55
N SER A 25 -11.01 -8.50 6.11
CA SER A 25 -12.33 -8.93 5.64
C SER A 25 -13.36 -7.80 5.80
N GLY A 26 -14.09 -7.49 4.73
CA GLY A 26 -15.05 -6.38 4.70
C GLY A 26 -14.43 -5.01 4.41
N HIS A 27 -13.09 -4.90 4.38
CA HIS A 27 -12.36 -3.67 4.11
C HIS A 27 -11.71 -3.61 2.72
N ILE A 28 -11.88 -4.63 1.90
CA ILE A 28 -11.24 -4.70 0.57
C ILE A 28 -12.27 -4.83 -0.54
N THR A 29 -12.05 -4.11 -1.63
CA THR A 29 -12.89 -4.15 -2.84
C THR A 29 -12.05 -3.98 -4.09
N SER A 30 -12.58 -4.38 -5.26
CA SER A 30 -12.02 -4.05 -6.57
C SER A 30 -12.84 -2.98 -7.30
N ASP A 31 -13.95 -2.52 -6.71
CA ASP A 31 -14.80 -1.48 -7.29
C ASP A 31 -14.52 -0.11 -6.62
N PRO A 32 -13.88 0.84 -7.33
CA PRO A 32 -13.63 2.17 -6.79
C PRO A 32 -14.92 2.94 -6.43
N ALA A 33 -16.04 2.65 -7.06
CA ALA A 33 -17.30 3.32 -6.79
C ALA A 33 -17.91 2.87 -5.45
N GLY A 34 -17.67 1.62 -5.06
CA GLY A 34 -18.15 1.04 -3.80
C GLY A 34 -17.37 1.47 -2.56
N VAL A 35 -16.20 2.13 -2.73
CA VAL A 35 -15.38 2.61 -1.61
C VAL A 35 -16.08 3.78 -0.90
N SER A 36 -16.03 3.79 0.44
CA SER A 36 -16.43 4.94 1.26
C SER A 36 -15.50 6.13 1.03
N HIS A 37 -15.92 7.34 1.44
CA HIS A 37 -15.04 8.51 1.37
C HIS A 37 -13.97 8.43 2.48
N HIS A 38 -12.71 8.64 2.10
CA HIS A 38 -11.56 8.73 2.98
C HIS A 38 -10.74 9.98 2.71
N GLN A 39 -9.83 10.30 3.62
CA GLN A 39 -8.95 11.47 3.51
C GLN A 39 -8.02 11.38 2.29
N VAL A 40 -7.36 10.23 2.09
CA VAL A 40 -6.40 10.03 0.99
C VAL A 40 -6.43 8.62 0.43
N ALA A 41 -5.92 8.46 -0.81
CA ALA A 41 -5.46 7.17 -1.29
C ALA A 41 -3.95 7.04 -1.03
N ILE A 42 -3.53 6.02 -0.29
CA ILE A 42 -2.12 5.64 -0.14
C ILE A 42 -1.77 4.72 -1.31
N VAL A 43 -0.90 5.20 -2.20
CA VAL A 43 -0.42 4.43 -3.34
C VAL A 43 0.95 3.86 -3.00
N LEU A 44 1.02 2.54 -2.85
CA LEU A 44 2.28 1.87 -2.54
C LEU A 44 3.13 1.69 -3.80
N GLY A 45 4.44 1.90 -3.68
CA GLY A 45 5.40 1.69 -4.74
C GLY A 45 5.44 0.25 -5.27
N ALA A 46 5.76 0.07 -6.55
CA ALA A 46 5.88 -1.23 -7.24
C ALA A 46 7.04 -1.26 -8.25
N GLY A 47 7.96 -0.31 -8.11
CA GLY A 47 9.17 -0.20 -8.90
C GLY A 47 9.02 0.56 -10.21
N LEU A 48 10.14 1.06 -10.69
CA LEU A 48 10.29 1.73 -11.98
C LEU A 48 10.88 0.77 -13.02
N SER A 49 10.56 1.02 -14.27
CA SER A 49 11.23 0.43 -15.42
C SER A 49 12.63 1.04 -15.62
N ARG A 50 13.45 0.44 -16.50
CA ARG A 50 14.83 0.91 -16.73
C ARG A 50 14.93 2.35 -17.27
N ASP A 51 13.87 2.86 -17.89
CA ASP A 51 13.74 4.23 -18.37
C ASP A 51 13.12 5.19 -17.35
N GLY A 52 13.04 4.78 -16.07
CA GLY A 52 12.57 5.62 -14.96
C GLY A 52 11.05 5.84 -14.93
N LYS A 53 10.28 5.13 -15.74
CA LYS A 53 8.82 5.25 -15.77
C LYS A 53 8.17 4.21 -14.85
N ALA A 54 6.94 4.49 -14.44
CA ALA A 54 6.13 3.54 -13.71
C ALA A 54 6.05 2.19 -14.46
N THR A 55 6.38 1.09 -13.76
CA THR A 55 6.07 -0.24 -14.29
C THR A 55 4.56 -0.36 -14.47
N TRP A 56 4.09 -1.32 -15.25
CA TRP A 56 2.66 -1.51 -15.41
C TRP A 56 1.97 -1.94 -14.09
N PHE A 57 2.66 -2.59 -13.14
CA PHE A 57 2.15 -2.82 -11.77
C PHE A 57 1.91 -1.49 -11.05
N LEU A 58 2.86 -0.57 -11.12
CA LEU A 58 2.75 0.75 -10.51
C LEU A 58 1.67 1.59 -11.23
N ALA A 59 1.61 1.52 -12.56
CA ALA A 59 0.61 2.23 -13.35
C ALA A 59 -0.81 1.79 -13.01
N ASP A 60 -1.07 0.48 -12.85
CA ASP A 60 -2.38 -0.03 -12.44
C ASP A 60 -2.80 0.51 -11.03
N ARG A 61 -1.84 0.65 -10.08
CA ARG A 61 -2.10 1.28 -8.77
C ARG A 61 -2.45 2.75 -8.91
N LEU A 62 -1.66 3.48 -9.70
CA LEU A 62 -1.88 4.90 -9.96
C LEU A 62 -3.23 5.15 -10.62
N ASP A 63 -3.59 4.37 -11.64
CA ASP A 63 -4.89 4.47 -12.31
C ASP A 63 -6.06 4.21 -11.35
N GLY A 64 -5.92 3.23 -10.43
CA GLY A 64 -6.89 2.98 -9.38
C GLY A 64 -7.07 4.18 -8.44
N ALA A 65 -5.96 4.75 -7.95
CA ALA A 65 -5.98 5.91 -7.06
C ALA A 65 -6.51 7.18 -7.74
N ILE A 66 -6.10 7.43 -8.98
CA ILE A 66 -6.60 8.54 -9.80
C ILE A 66 -8.12 8.42 -10.00
N ARG A 67 -8.62 7.20 -10.20
CA ARG A 67 -10.07 6.97 -10.32
C ARG A 67 -10.80 7.25 -9.01
N LEU A 68 -10.25 6.84 -7.84
CA LEU A 68 -10.80 7.20 -6.52
C LEU A 68 -10.88 8.72 -6.37
N TYR A 69 -9.81 9.44 -6.68
CA TYR A 69 -9.78 10.91 -6.62
C TYR A 69 -10.85 11.53 -7.52
N LYS A 70 -10.90 11.15 -8.80
CA LYS A 70 -11.89 11.69 -9.76
C LYS A 70 -13.34 11.38 -9.39
N LEU A 71 -13.60 10.30 -8.66
CA LEU A 71 -14.92 9.95 -8.12
C LEU A 71 -15.23 10.68 -6.80
N GLY A 72 -14.32 11.52 -6.29
CA GLY A 72 -14.47 12.20 -4.99
C GLY A 72 -14.52 11.23 -3.81
N LYS A 73 -13.86 10.08 -3.94
CA LYS A 73 -13.74 9.09 -2.86
C LYS A 73 -12.59 9.40 -1.91
N VAL A 74 -11.64 10.22 -2.35
CA VAL A 74 -10.52 10.73 -1.57
C VAL A 74 -10.24 12.18 -1.92
N ASP A 75 -9.68 12.95 -0.97
CA ASP A 75 -9.36 14.37 -1.13
C ASP A 75 -7.92 14.60 -1.61
N GLY A 76 -7.08 13.55 -1.61
CA GLY A 76 -5.70 13.61 -2.07
C GLY A 76 -5.10 12.22 -2.30
N LEU A 77 -3.86 12.24 -2.83
CA LEU A 77 -3.06 11.04 -3.09
C LEU A 77 -1.75 11.15 -2.30
N LEU A 78 -1.42 10.14 -1.51
CA LEU A 78 -0.11 9.98 -0.86
C LEU A 78 0.67 8.92 -1.65
N MET A 79 1.71 9.36 -2.37
CA MET A 79 2.59 8.52 -3.17
C MET A 79 3.75 8.03 -2.31
N SER A 80 3.70 6.78 -1.84
CA SER A 80 4.71 6.22 -0.94
C SER A 80 5.57 5.20 -1.65
N GLY A 81 6.86 5.51 -1.79
CA GLY A 81 7.82 4.70 -2.53
C GLY A 81 9.25 4.90 -2.07
N ASP A 82 10.17 4.25 -2.78
CA ASP A 82 11.61 4.30 -2.49
C ASP A 82 12.29 5.41 -3.30
N ASN A 83 12.97 6.32 -2.60
CA ASN A 83 13.86 7.33 -3.17
C ASN A 83 15.28 7.22 -2.56
N SER A 84 15.73 6.00 -2.26
CA SER A 84 17.03 5.76 -1.61
C SER A 84 18.25 6.03 -2.51
N VAL A 85 18.07 6.08 -3.82
CA VAL A 85 19.12 6.35 -4.80
C VAL A 85 18.63 7.35 -5.86
N ALA A 86 19.48 8.30 -6.22
CA ALA A 86 19.14 9.41 -7.12
C ALA A 86 18.61 8.99 -8.51
N SER A 87 18.91 7.76 -8.95
CA SER A 87 18.41 7.19 -10.21
C SER A 87 17.07 6.46 -10.07
N HIS A 88 16.47 6.43 -8.87
CA HIS A 88 15.25 5.68 -8.57
C HIS A 88 14.32 6.49 -7.67
N ASP A 89 13.83 7.61 -8.20
CA ASP A 89 12.85 8.46 -7.52
C ASP A 89 11.44 8.00 -7.91
N GLU A 90 10.96 6.97 -7.21
CA GLU A 90 9.66 6.38 -7.48
C GLU A 90 8.50 7.35 -7.15
N PRO A 91 8.47 8.06 -6.00
CA PRO A 91 7.43 9.03 -5.72
C PRO A 91 7.33 10.16 -6.75
N ALA A 92 8.46 10.68 -7.27
CA ALA A 92 8.43 11.69 -8.32
C ALA A 92 7.83 11.15 -9.62
N ALA A 93 8.19 9.93 -10.04
CA ALA A 93 7.60 9.29 -11.20
C ALA A 93 6.08 9.04 -11.04
N MET A 94 5.65 8.69 -9.82
CA MET A 94 4.22 8.51 -9.49
C MET A 94 3.46 9.85 -9.58
N ARG A 95 4.04 10.93 -9.07
CA ARG A 95 3.49 12.28 -9.19
C ARG A 95 3.32 12.67 -10.65
N ASP A 96 4.38 12.54 -11.44
CA ASP A 96 4.38 12.96 -12.85
C ASP A 96 3.35 12.17 -13.66
N TYR A 97 3.17 10.90 -13.34
CA TYR A 97 2.11 10.07 -13.90
C TYR A 97 0.72 10.61 -13.57
N ALA A 98 0.46 10.96 -12.30
CA ALA A 98 -0.83 11.48 -11.86
C ALA A 98 -1.12 12.86 -12.44
N LEU A 99 -0.13 13.76 -12.50
CA LEU A 99 -0.24 15.08 -13.14
C LEU A 99 -0.61 14.95 -14.62
N SER A 100 0.02 14.01 -15.34
CA SER A 100 -0.28 13.77 -16.78
C SER A 100 -1.72 13.29 -17.01
N ARG A 101 -2.40 12.80 -15.97
CA ARG A 101 -3.80 12.35 -16.00
C ARG A 101 -4.78 13.33 -15.38
N GLY A 102 -4.33 14.56 -15.09
CA GLY A 102 -5.16 15.67 -14.65
C GLY A 102 -5.45 15.70 -13.14
N VAL A 103 -4.67 15.00 -12.31
CA VAL A 103 -4.70 15.23 -10.86
C VAL A 103 -3.92 16.50 -10.57
N PRO A 104 -4.49 17.50 -9.87
CA PRO A 104 -3.77 18.73 -9.57
C PRO A 104 -2.65 18.50 -8.57
N ALA A 105 -1.55 19.24 -8.70
CA ALA A 105 -0.39 19.12 -7.81
C ALA A 105 -0.75 19.32 -6.31
N GLY A 106 -1.72 20.19 -6.02
CA GLY A 106 -2.22 20.45 -4.67
C GLY A 106 -2.99 19.27 -4.04
N ALA A 107 -3.24 18.19 -4.79
CA ALA A 107 -3.85 16.96 -4.28
C ALA A 107 -2.82 15.81 -4.14
N ILE A 108 -1.53 16.07 -4.37
CA ILE A 108 -0.49 15.03 -4.35
C ILE A 108 0.52 15.33 -3.25
N THR A 109 0.77 14.34 -2.41
CA THR A 109 1.84 14.33 -1.40
C THR A 109 2.81 13.20 -1.72
N LEU A 110 4.12 13.45 -1.56
CA LEU A 110 5.16 12.45 -1.77
C LEU A 110 5.69 11.96 -0.43
N ASP A 111 5.84 10.65 -0.32
CA ASP A 111 6.55 9.98 0.77
C ASP A 111 7.76 9.25 0.19
N ASP A 112 8.93 9.87 0.32
CA ASP A 112 10.19 9.42 -0.27
C ASP A 112 10.90 8.32 0.54
N ALA A 113 10.28 7.85 1.61
CA ALA A 113 10.87 6.86 2.51
C ALA A 113 9.94 5.69 2.86
N GLY A 114 9.03 5.36 1.95
CA GLY A 114 8.18 4.17 2.01
C GLY A 114 8.93 2.92 1.54
N PHE A 115 9.98 2.50 2.29
CA PHE A 115 10.87 1.40 1.89
C PHE A 115 10.23 0.01 2.01
N ASP A 116 9.25 -0.13 2.88
CA ASP A 116 8.38 -1.31 2.95
C ASP A 116 6.96 -0.89 3.33
N THR A 117 6.04 -1.86 3.35
CA THR A 117 4.62 -1.57 3.59
C THR A 117 4.36 -1.05 5.01
N TYR A 118 5.09 -1.56 6.01
CA TYR A 118 4.96 -1.09 7.38
C TYR A 118 5.46 0.36 7.51
N ASP A 119 6.64 0.66 6.94
CA ASP A 119 7.20 2.02 6.89
C ASP A 119 6.20 3.00 6.24
N SER A 120 5.63 2.63 5.08
CA SER A 120 4.62 3.44 4.38
C SER A 120 3.41 3.76 5.25
N CYS A 121 2.82 2.75 5.92
CA CYS A 121 1.67 2.93 6.79
C CYS A 121 2.02 3.74 8.04
N TYR A 122 3.14 3.42 8.70
CA TYR A 122 3.60 4.13 9.89
C TYR A 122 3.87 5.61 9.59
N ARG A 123 4.55 5.90 8.48
CA ARG A 123 4.83 7.26 8.04
C ARG A 123 3.58 8.01 7.63
N ALA A 124 2.65 7.37 6.90
CA ALA A 124 1.35 7.94 6.60
C ALA A 124 0.65 8.42 7.87
N TRP A 125 0.60 7.58 8.90
CA TRP A 125 0.00 7.93 10.19
C TRP A 125 0.79 8.99 10.97
N ARG A 126 2.11 8.81 11.12
CA ARG A 126 2.94 9.59 12.05
C ARG A 126 3.46 10.88 11.44
N ILE A 127 3.88 10.84 10.16
CA ILE A 127 4.53 11.97 9.49
C ILE A 127 3.48 12.83 8.78
N PHE A 128 2.59 12.21 8.01
CA PHE A 128 1.60 12.92 7.20
C PHE A 128 0.24 13.10 7.90
N GLY A 129 0.08 12.59 9.11
CA GLY A 129 -1.14 12.79 9.88
C GLY A 129 -2.39 12.10 9.32
N VAL A 130 -2.24 11.10 8.47
CA VAL A 130 -3.35 10.33 7.89
C VAL A 130 -4.10 9.60 9.00
N ARG A 131 -5.44 9.71 8.99
CA ARG A 131 -6.34 9.01 9.93
C ARG A 131 -7.33 8.11 9.22
N SER A 132 -7.62 8.38 7.96
CA SER A 132 -8.50 7.56 7.15
C SER A 132 -7.96 7.48 5.72
N ALA A 133 -7.87 6.27 5.14
CA ALA A 133 -7.24 6.08 3.84
C ALA A 133 -7.83 4.91 3.05
N VAL A 134 -7.70 5.00 1.71
CA VAL A 134 -7.82 3.83 0.83
C VAL A 134 -6.43 3.40 0.41
N VAL A 135 -6.01 2.21 0.81
CA VAL A 135 -4.73 1.63 0.36
C VAL A 135 -4.91 1.03 -1.03
N VAL A 136 -4.07 1.44 -1.99
CA VAL A 136 -4.17 0.97 -3.38
C VAL A 136 -2.95 0.11 -3.74
N THR A 137 -3.20 -1.17 -4.00
CA THR A 137 -2.17 -2.13 -4.39
C THR A 137 -2.79 -3.35 -5.10
N GLN A 138 -1.97 -4.32 -5.56
CA GLN A 138 -2.45 -5.55 -6.16
C GLN A 138 -3.22 -6.43 -5.15
N ASN A 139 -4.20 -7.21 -5.65
CA ASN A 139 -5.07 -8.03 -4.80
C ASN A 139 -4.31 -9.03 -3.92
N TYR A 140 -3.21 -9.62 -4.41
CA TYR A 140 -2.43 -10.57 -3.61
C TYR A 140 -1.75 -9.93 -2.39
N HIS A 141 -1.42 -8.64 -2.48
CA HIS A 141 -0.74 -7.84 -1.44
C HIS A 141 -1.74 -7.10 -0.53
N LEU A 142 -2.96 -6.86 -1.02
CA LEU A 142 -3.92 -5.94 -0.41
C LEU A 142 -4.30 -6.28 1.05
N PRO A 143 -4.58 -7.56 1.41
CA PRO A 143 -4.93 -7.87 2.80
C PRO A 143 -3.85 -7.45 3.79
N ARG A 144 -2.57 -7.73 3.48
CA ARG A 144 -1.45 -7.36 4.33
C ARG A 144 -1.26 -5.83 4.43
N ALA A 145 -1.44 -5.13 3.33
CA ALA A 145 -1.29 -3.67 3.31
C ALA A 145 -2.39 -2.98 4.14
N VAL A 146 -3.65 -3.42 4.03
CA VAL A 146 -4.76 -2.92 4.84
C VAL A 146 -4.53 -3.21 6.32
N TYR A 147 -4.20 -4.46 6.67
CA TYR A 147 -3.89 -4.86 8.04
C TYR A 147 -2.80 -3.97 8.67
N LEU A 148 -1.67 -3.74 7.96
CA LEU A 148 -0.58 -2.90 8.47
C LEU A 148 -1.01 -1.45 8.67
N CYS A 149 -1.77 -0.85 7.75
CA CYS A 149 -2.25 0.51 7.93
C CYS A 149 -3.25 0.62 9.08
N ARG A 150 -4.11 -0.38 9.29
CA ARG A 150 -5.04 -0.45 10.43
C ARG A 150 -4.31 -0.62 11.75
N SER A 151 -3.28 -1.46 11.80
CA SER A 151 -2.49 -1.73 13.01
C SER A 151 -1.77 -0.50 13.56
N VAL A 152 -1.41 0.46 12.71
CA VAL A 152 -0.81 1.74 13.15
C VAL A 152 -1.84 2.82 13.51
N GLY A 153 -3.16 2.54 13.35
CA GLY A 153 -4.24 3.44 13.76
C GLY A 153 -4.87 4.25 12.62
N ILE A 154 -4.71 3.83 11.36
CA ILE A 154 -5.42 4.41 10.22
C ILE A 154 -6.73 3.63 10.02
N ASP A 155 -7.87 4.32 9.90
CA ASP A 155 -9.10 3.74 9.38
C ASP A 155 -8.90 3.48 7.88
N ALA A 156 -8.53 2.23 7.53
CA ALA A 156 -8.07 1.90 6.19
C ALA A 156 -8.99 0.89 5.51
N ASP A 157 -9.49 1.28 4.34
CA ASP A 157 -10.04 0.38 3.33
C ASP A 157 -9.01 0.11 2.23
N GLY A 158 -9.25 -0.90 1.40
CA GLY A 158 -8.34 -1.29 0.33
C GLY A 158 -9.02 -1.35 -1.03
N LEU A 159 -8.38 -0.76 -2.04
CA LEU A 159 -8.73 -0.95 -3.44
C LEU A 159 -7.71 -1.88 -4.10
N GLY A 160 -8.17 -3.08 -4.46
CA GLY A 160 -7.39 -4.07 -5.18
C GLY A 160 -7.34 -3.78 -6.67
N VAL A 161 -6.12 -3.72 -7.23
CA VAL A 161 -5.93 -3.64 -8.67
C VAL A 161 -5.44 -4.96 -9.23
N ARG A 162 -5.48 -5.11 -10.57
CA ARG A 162 -5.27 -6.38 -11.28
C ARG A 162 -3.94 -7.04 -10.94
N ASP A 163 -3.98 -8.36 -10.71
CA ASP A 163 -2.81 -9.22 -10.50
C ASP A 163 -2.45 -10.01 -11.76
N TRP A 164 -3.43 -10.77 -12.24
CA TRP A 164 -3.27 -11.78 -13.29
C TRP A 164 -3.31 -11.20 -14.70
N GLY A 165 -2.66 -11.92 -15.62
CA GLY A 165 -2.64 -11.57 -17.05
C GLY A 165 -1.58 -10.55 -17.46
N ARG A 166 -0.79 -10.06 -16.51
CA ARG A 166 0.32 -9.11 -16.75
C ARG A 166 1.70 -9.75 -16.60
N VAL A 167 1.80 -10.85 -15.87
CA VAL A 167 3.02 -11.66 -15.71
C VAL A 167 2.74 -13.13 -15.97
N PRO A 168 3.75 -13.92 -16.31
CA PRO A 168 3.65 -15.37 -16.34
C PRO A 168 3.18 -15.95 -15.01
N ALA A 169 2.43 -17.06 -15.07
CA ALA A 169 1.79 -17.67 -13.89
C ALA A 169 2.81 -18.12 -12.83
N ASP A 170 3.98 -18.62 -13.24
CA ASP A 170 5.07 -19.00 -12.35
C ASP A 170 5.57 -17.83 -11.51
N ARG A 171 5.71 -16.66 -12.14
CA ARG A 171 6.12 -15.43 -11.44
C ARG A 171 5.05 -14.96 -10.46
N MET A 172 3.77 -15.09 -10.81
CA MET A 172 2.67 -14.77 -9.90
C MET A 172 2.63 -15.72 -8.69
N ILE A 173 2.85 -17.03 -8.90
CA ILE A 173 2.97 -18.00 -7.81
C ILE A 173 4.14 -17.62 -6.87
N HIS A 174 5.28 -17.20 -7.42
CA HIS A 174 6.40 -16.73 -6.62
C HIS A 174 6.03 -15.51 -5.76
N TYR A 175 5.30 -14.52 -6.31
CA TYR A 175 4.84 -13.36 -5.54
C TYR A 175 3.90 -13.78 -4.40
N GLN A 176 2.93 -14.66 -4.67
CA GLN A 176 2.01 -15.17 -3.65
C GLN A 176 2.73 -15.98 -2.56
N ALA A 177 3.71 -16.81 -2.94
CA ALA A 177 4.50 -17.56 -1.98
C ALA A 177 5.34 -16.64 -1.08
N ARG A 178 5.90 -15.55 -1.63
CA ARG A 178 6.62 -14.54 -0.86
C ARG A 178 5.71 -13.84 0.16
N GLU A 179 4.43 -13.61 -0.19
CA GLU A 179 3.48 -12.97 0.74
C GLU A 179 3.27 -13.81 2.01
N VAL A 180 3.33 -15.14 1.94
CA VAL A 180 3.21 -15.99 3.15
C VAL A 180 4.26 -15.62 4.20
N PHE A 181 5.51 -15.43 3.81
CA PHE A 181 6.59 -15.01 4.72
C PHE A 181 6.46 -13.53 5.11
N ALA A 182 6.01 -12.69 4.18
CA ALA A 182 5.77 -11.29 4.44
C ALA A 182 4.62 -11.08 5.44
N ASP A 183 3.60 -11.94 5.44
CA ASP A 183 2.49 -11.93 6.40
C ASP A 183 2.99 -12.25 7.81
N VAL A 184 3.91 -13.21 7.98
CA VAL A 184 4.54 -13.51 9.28
C VAL A 184 5.31 -12.29 9.81
N LYS A 185 6.13 -11.66 8.95
CA LYS A 185 6.85 -10.43 9.31
C LYS A 185 5.87 -9.31 9.66
N ALA A 186 4.78 -9.15 8.90
CA ALA A 186 3.81 -8.10 9.11
C ALA A 186 3.13 -8.19 10.49
N VAL A 187 2.69 -9.38 10.90
CA VAL A 187 2.11 -9.59 12.24
C VAL A 187 3.15 -9.36 13.32
N TRP A 188 4.40 -9.82 13.10
CA TRP A 188 5.48 -9.57 14.06
C TRP A 188 5.76 -8.07 14.22
N ASP A 189 5.85 -7.32 13.11
CA ASP A 189 6.12 -5.87 13.15
C ASP A 189 4.94 -5.09 13.74
N ALA A 190 3.72 -5.46 13.40
CA ALA A 190 2.52 -4.75 13.85
C ALA A 190 2.20 -4.98 15.33
N ASP A 191 2.29 -6.23 15.81
CA ASP A 191 1.75 -6.61 17.11
C ASP A 191 2.84 -6.81 18.17
N VAL A 192 4.07 -7.17 17.77
CA VAL A 192 5.14 -7.56 18.69
C VAL A 192 6.26 -6.54 18.74
N SER A 193 6.99 -6.35 17.64
CA SER A 193 8.22 -5.54 17.65
C SER A 193 7.95 -4.04 17.56
N LYS A 194 6.90 -3.63 16.84
CA LYS A 194 6.51 -2.23 16.58
C LYS A 194 7.71 -1.35 16.27
N PRO A 195 8.51 -1.70 15.26
CA PRO A 195 9.75 -1.01 14.99
C PRO A 195 9.48 0.43 14.55
N ALA A 196 10.41 1.33 14.86
CA ALA A 196 10.41 2.63 14.20
C ALA A 196 10.72 2.42 12.70
N PRO A 197 10.11 3.20 11.80
CA PRO A 197 10.43 3.14 10.38
C PRO A 197 11.90 3.48 10.16
N ARG A 198 12.49 2.96 9.07
CA ARG A 198 13.90 3.18 8.72
C ARG A 198 14.25 4.66 8.68
N PHE A 199 13.32 5.50 8.22
CA PHE A 199 13.41 6.96 8.24
C PHE A 199 12.13 7.56 8.84
N LEU A 200 12.22 8.14 10.04
CA LEU A 200 11.07 8.79 10.65
C LEU A 200 10.79 10.16 9.99
N GLY A 201 11.80 11.01 9.82
CA GLY A 201 11.61 12.36 9.26
C GLY A 201 10.90 13.34 10.20
N ARG A 202 10.59 14.53 9.67
CA ARG A 202 9.78 15.55 10.35
C ARG A 202 8.31 15.38 9.97
N HIS A 203 7.41 15.94 10.77
CA HIS A 203 5.99 16.04 10.38
C HIS A 203 5.86 16.87 9.11
N GLU A 204 5.11 16.36 8.13
CA GLU A 204 4.84 17.01 6.85
C GLU A 204 3.35 17.18 6.65
N GLN A 205 2.98 18.26 5.98
CA GLN A 205 1.57 18.56 5.72
C GLN A 205 1.07 17.73 4.53
N LEU A 206 -0.08 17.10 4.71
CA LEU A 206 -0.77 16.38 3.66
C LEU A 206 -1.45 17.38 2.70
N ASN A 207 -1.22 17.20 1.41
CA ASN A 207 -1.88 18.00 0.37
C ASN A 207 -3.27 17.41 0.09
N LEU A 208 -4.30 18.16 0.42
CA LEU A 208 -5.70 17.78 0.22
C LEU A 208 -6.40 18.84 -0.63
N LEU A 209 -6.98 18.41 -1.73
CA LEU A 209 -7.77 19.24 -2.63
C LEU A 209 -8.99 18.43 -3.09
N PRO A 210 -10.10 18.48 -2.33
CA PRO A 210 -11.31 17.74 -2.69
C PRO A 210 -11.82 18.12 -4.07
N VAL A 211 -12.30 17.13 -4.82
CA VAL A 211 -12.98 17.40 -6.10
C VAL A 211 -14.31 18.07 -5.79
N ALA A 212 -14.57 19.21 -6.41
CA ALA A 212 -15.86 19.89 -6.29
C ALA A 212 -16.99 18.94 -6.74
N ARG A 213 -17.95 18.72 -5.86
CA ARG A 213 -19.12 17.86 -6.11
C ARG A 213 -20.20 18.59 -6.87
#